data_2de7e5fcbe4b11752b693d8b53f8b13e
#
_entry.id   2de7e5fcbe4b11752b693d8b53f8b13e
#
_cell.length_a   1.000
_cell.length_b   1.000
_cell.length_c   1.000
_cell.angle_alpha   90.00
_cell.angle_beta   90.00
_cell.angle_gamma   90.00
#
_symmetry.space_group_name_H-M   'P 1'
#
loop_
_entity.id
_entity.type
_entity.pdbx_description
1 polymer ?
#
loop_
_entity_poly.entity_id
_entity_poly.type
_entity_poly.pdbx_seq_one_letter_code
_entity_poly.pdbx_strand_id
1 'polypeptide(L)'
;HLEETLKREDPYRLSTMAYHGNQIYNKIGLSNITDISGWNLYQGWYENDFKSFDRFVDEEHRKYPHRPLIISEFGAGSDPRLQSLEPQIFDFSMQWQQLYLEYYLPAIMRRPFIVGATEWNFIDFSSANRQEATPHINNKGLMYNDRRPKDVFYYFQAFLRKDIPVLHIAVDDWKHRTVVSDGEAVEHPVKVYSNLDKVELSVNGKKLSVQDIENCHAGWRVPLVVGRNTLVASGIYQGKKVEQVSDIFVKMQPRYIAAAGSGQLELAVNVGSNCFFTDNKSDLCWLPDQAYTPGSWGYIGGEIFRRSPGRIGTTAEVKDTRNVPLLQTKRKGIKAYRFDLPDGDYEVELLFADLNARSERVTYDLGAVATLDNADFRGSVFNVSVNGRPWLSHFSPAIEVGGNRCISKKLRIAVTGGNLTVDFEAVKGMTFLNGIKIFRIH
;
A
#
# COMPACT_ATOMS: atom_id res chain seq x y z
N HIS A 1 -26.03 -17.94 -29.00
CA HIS A 1 -25.23 -18.54 -30.11
C HIS A 1 -23.92 -19.17 -29.58
N LEU A 2 -23.06 -18.44 -28.83
CA LEU A 2 -21.81 -19.03 -28.30
C LEU A 2 -22.12 -20.16 -27.32
N GLU A 3 -23.06 -19.94 -26.39
CA GLU A 3 -23.49 -20.97 -25.42
C GLU A 3 -24.09 -22.20 -26.14
N GLU A 4 -24.94 -22.00 -27.10
CA GLU A 4 -25.51 -23.07 -27.92
C GLU A 4 -24.42 -23.87 -28.65
N THR A 5 -23.38 -23.19 -29.14
CA THR A 5 -22.24 -23.85 -29.78
C THR A 5 -21.45 -24.68 -28.75
N LEU A 6 -21.15 -24.11 -27.58
CA LEU A 6 -20.45 -24.83 -26.50
C LEU A 6 -21.22 -26.09 -26.10
N LYS A 7 -22.53 -25.96 -25.88
CA LYS A 7 -23.39 -27.10 -25.47
C LYS A 7 -23.54 -28.17 -26.56
N ARG A 8 -23.45 -27.81 -27.82
CA ARG A 8 -23.45 -28.76 -28.93
C ARG A 8 -22.13 -29.57 -28.97
N GLU A 9 -21.01 -28.93 -28.72
CA GLU A 9 -19.70 -29.56 -28.74
C GLU A 9 -19.40 -30.35 -27.43
N ASP A 10 -19.86 -29.82 -26.30
CA ASP A 10 -19.73 -30.47 -24.97
C ASP A 10 -20.98 -30.23 -24.12
N PRO A 11 -21.96 -31.14 -24.17
CA PRO A 11 -23.20 -31.01 -23.41
C PRO A 11 -23.08 -31.27 -21.90
N TYR A 12 -21.94 -31.81 -21.45
CA TYR A 12 -21.78 -32.26 -20.07
C TYR A 12 -21.07 -31.25 -19.17
N ARG A 13 -20.10 -30.47 -19.68
CA ARG A 13 -19.43 -29.49 -18.87
C ARG A 13 -20.28 -28.26 -18.65
N LEU A 14 -20.18 -27.73 -17.43
CA LEU A 14 -20.85 -26.46 -17.09
C LEU A 14 -20.11 -25.29 -17.69
N SER A 15 -20.87 -24.33 -18.21
CA SER A 15 -20.33 -23.11 -18.78
C SER A 15 -20.32 -21.99 -17.74
N THR A 16 -19.38 -21.08 -17.86
CA THR A 16 -19.33 -19.84 -17.06
C THR A 16 -18.79 -18.68 -17.89
N MET A 17 -19.20 -17.48 -17.53
CA MET A 17 -18.67 -16.24 -18.09
C MET A 17 -18.43 -15.23 -16.96
N ALA A 18 -17.31 -14.50 -17.06
CA ALA A 18 -16.95 -13.49 -16.07
C ALA A 18 -17.60 -12.14 -16.37
N TYR A 19 -18.21 -11.53 -15.36
CA TYR A 19 -18.81 -10.20 -15.38
C TYR A 19 -18.14 -9.33 -14.32
N HIS A 20 -17.87 -8.06 -14.59
CA HIS A 20 -17.50 -7.17 -13.51
C HIS A 20 -18.74 -6.77 -12.69
N GLY A 21 -18.56 -6.33 -11.43
CA GLY A 21 -19.63 -6.10 -10.45
C GLY A 21 -20.68 -5.05 -10.81
N ASN A 22 -21.29 -5.16 -12.03
CA ASN A 22 -22.30 -4.24 -12.52
C ASN A 22 -23.62 -4.95 -12.82
N GLN A 23 -24.71 -4.46 -12.24
CA GLN A 23 -26.05 -5.02 -12.39
C GLN A 23 -26.64 -4.95 -13.81
N ILE A 24 -25.97 -4.27 -14.75
CA ILE A 24 -26.43 -4.20 -16.15
C ILE A 24 -26.51 -5.60 -16.78
N TYR A 25 -25.62 -6.53 -16.43
CA TYR A 25 -25.59 -7.88 -16.95
C TYR A 25 -26.84 -8.68 -16.56
N ASN A 26 -27.36 -8.46 -15.35
CA ASN A 26 -28.65 -9.02 -14.92
C ASN A 26 -29.82 -8.37 -15.68
N LYS A 27 -29.82 -7.05 -15.86
CA LYS A 27 -30.88 -6.30 -16.50
C LYS A 27 -31.09 -6.70 -17.97
N ILE A 28 -29.99 -6.98 -18.69
CA ILE A 28 -30.06 -7.39 -20.12
C ILE A 28 -30.11 -8.92 -20.27
N GLY A 29 -30.19 -9.69 -19.18
CA GLY A 29 -30.31 -11.15 -19.19
C GLY A 29 -29.02 -11.90 -19.53
N LEU A 30 -27.87 -11.21 -19.67
CA LEU A 30 -26.60 -11.84 -20.06
C LEU A 30 -26.11 -12.84 -19.01
N SER A 31 -26.29 -12.51 -17.73
CA SER A 31 -25.90 -13.38 -16.60
C SER A 31 -26.75 -14.65 -16.44
N ASN A 32 -27.78 -14.85 -17.26
CA ASN A 32 -28.63 -16.05 -17.29
C ASN A 32 -28.29 -16.99 -18.45
N ILE A 33 -27.29 -16.66 -19.25
CA ILE A 33 -26.97 -17.47 -20.47
C ILE A 33 -26.16 -18.69 -20.11
N THR A 34 -25.16 -18.54 -19.21
CA THR A 34 -24.30 -19.65 -18.78
C THR A 34 -24.87 -20.37 -17.56
N ASP A 35 -24.43 -21.61 -17.32
CA ASP A 35 -24.89 -22.41 -16.17
C ASP A 35 -24.48 -21.77 -14.83
N ILE A 36 -23.32 -21.15 -14.77
CA ILE A 36 -22.76 -20.51 -13.59
C ILE A 36 -22.42 -19.06 -13.90
N SER A 37 -22.79 -18.14 -13.03
CA SER A 37 -22.43 -16.74 -13.15
C SER A 37 -21.10 -16.45 -12.48
N GLY A 38 -20.11 -16.01 -13.26
CA GLY A 38 -18.79 -15.56 -12.74
C GLY A 38 -18.79 -14.05 -12.51
N TRP A 39 -18.36 -13.61 -11.33
CA TRP A 39 -18.28 -12.20 -10.98
C TRP A 39 -16.86 -11.80 -10.61
N ASN A 40 -16.32 -10.78 -11.30
CA ASN A 40 -15.08 -10.09 -10.92
C ASN A 40 -15.43 -9.03 -9.90
N LEU A 41 -15.07 -9.26 -8.63
CA LEU A 41 -15.47 -8.43 -7.49
C LEU A 41 -14.26 -7.89 -6.75
N TYR A 42 -14.17 -6.56 -6.69
CA TYR A 42 -13.01 -5.86 -6.13
C TYR A 42 -13.40 -4.78 -5.09
N GLN A 43 -14.53 -4.96 -4.41
CA GLN A 43 -14.94 -4.06 -3.32
C GLN A 43 -13.88 -4.07 -2.20
N GLY A 44 -13.53 -2.90 -1.72
CA GLY A 44 -12.38 -2.74 -0.82
C GLY A 44 -11.03 -2.61 -1.54
N TRP A 45 -11.00 -2.65 -2.89
CA TRP A 45 -9.84 -2.32 -3.70
C TRP A 45 -10.12 -1.18 -4.67
N TYR A 46 -10.92 -1.39 -5.72
CA TYR A 46 -11.24 -0.32 -6.68
C TYR A 46 -12.34 0.59 -6.20
N GLU A 47 -13.25 0.09 -5.39
CA GLU A 47 -14.44 0.80 -4.94
C GLU A 47 -14.92 0.35 -3.57
N ASN A 48 -15.58 1.26 -2.86
CA ASN A 48 -16.29 0.99 -1.61
C ASN A 48 -15.45 0.31 -0.51
N ASP A 49 -16.15 -0.28 0.46
CA ASP A 49 -15.60 -1.05 1.57
C ASP A 49 -15.81 -2.57 1.35
N PHE A 50 -15.18 -3.39 2.18
CA PHE A 50 -15.31 -4.85 2.15
C PHE A 50 -16.75 -5.33 2.32
N LYS A 51 -17.58 -4.64 3.12
CA LYS A 51 -18.99 -5.00 3.35
C LYS A 51 -19.84 -4.88 2.10
N SER A 52 -19.38 -4.12 1.11
CA SER A 52 -20.06 -4.03 -0.19
C SER A 52 -19.96 -5.32 -0.97
N PHE A 53 -18.91 -6.12 -0.79
CA PHE A 53 -18.82 -7.48 -1.31
C PHE A 53 -19.93 -8.37 -0.72
N ASP A 54 -20.06 -8.40 0.61
CA ASP A 54 -21.12 -9.18 1.27
C ASP A 54 -22.51 -8.79 0.75
N ARG A 55 -22.81 -7.49 0.71
CA ARG A 55 -24.10 -7.00 0.20
C ARG A 55 -24.37 -7.42 -1.25
N PHE A 56 -23.34 -7.34 -2.10
CA PHE A 56 -23.49 -7.71 -3.50
C PHE A 56 -23.84 -9.19 -3.67
N VAL A 57 -23.06 -10.09 -3.09
CA VAL A 57 -23.25 -11.53 -3.29
C VAL A 57 -24.51 -12.06 -2.61
N ASP A 58 -24.87 -11.52 -1.43
CA ASP A 58 -26.09 -11.91 -0.71
C ASP A 58 -27.35 -11.41 -1.45
N GLU A 59 -27.28 -10.21 -2.07
CA GLU A 59 -28.37 -9.70 -2.90
C GLU A 59 -28.52 -10.46 -4.21
N GLU A 60 -27.41 -10.85 -4.86
CA GLU A 60 -27.43 -11.71 -6.04
C GLU A 60 -28.11 -13.05 -5.75
N HIS A 61 -27.68 -13.72 -4.68
CA HIS A 61 -28.30 -15.00 -4.30
C HIS A 61 -29.79 -14.85 -3.93
N ARG A 62 -30.15 -13.79 -3.21
CA ARG A 62 -31.54 -13.53 -2.85
C ARG A 62 -32.45 -13.31 -4.09
N LYS A 63 -31.94 -12.62 -5.12
CA LYS A 63 -32.67 -12.37 -6.37
C LYS A 63 -32.72 -13.59 -7.29
N TYR A 64 -31.66 -14.39 -7.27
CA TYR A 64 -31.47 -15.54 -8.17
C TYR A 64 -31.04 -16.79 -7.37
N PRO A 65 -31.92 -17.35 -6.51
CA PRO A 65 -31.54 -18.38 -5.53
C PRO A 65 -31.09 -19.71 -6.16
N HIS A 66 -31.46 -19.98 -7.39
CA HIS A 66 -31.09 -21.23 -8.09
C HIS A 66 -29.86 -21.06 -9.01
N ARG A 67 -29.24 -19.86 -9.05
CA ARG A 67 -28.10 -19.58 -9.88
C ARG A 67 -26.81 -19.71 -9.08
N PRO A 68 -25.96 -20.70 -9.39
CA PRO A 68 -24.66 -20.83 -8.71
C PRO A 68 -23.76 -19.64 -9.08
N LEU A 69 -22.94 -19.21 -8.13
CA LEU A 69 -22.00 -18.11 -8.31
C LEU A 69 -20.55 -18.61 -8.21
N ILE A 70 -19.70 -18.10 -9.09
CA ILE A 70 -18.23 -18.14 -8.95
C ILE A 70 -17.74 -16.72 -8.78
N ILE A 71 -16.87 -16.49 -7.81
CA ILE A 71 -16.07 -15.25 -7.78
C ILE A 71 -14.89 -15.46 -8.71
N SER A 72 -15.07 -15.06 -9.97
CA SER A 72 -14.09 -15.31 -11.03
C SER A 72 -12.83 -14.47 -10.90
N GLU A 73 -12.90 -13.32 -10.22
CA GLU A 73 -11.73 -12.55 -9.80
C GLU A 73 -12.01 -11.79 -8.50
N PHE A 74 -11.02 -11.77 -7.61
CA PHE A 74 -10.89 -10.86 -6.47
C PHE A 74 -9.41 -10.71 -6.16
N GLY A 75 -8.98 -9.60 -5.54
CA GLY A 75 -7.57 -9.39 -5.22
C GLY A 75 -7.24 -7.92 -4.98
N ALA A 76 -6.14 -7.65 -4.35
CA ALA A 76 -5.61 -6.31 -4.09
C ALA A 76 -4.13 -6.22 -4.46
N GLY A 77 -3.72 -5.10 -5.05
CA GLY A 77 -2.32 -4.87 -5.40
C GLY A 77 -1.47 -4.54 -4.19
N SER A 78 -0.19 -4.92 -4.25
CA SER A 78 0.80 -4.56 -3.23
C SER A 78 2.18 -4.35 -3.84
N ASP A 79 2.95 -3.44 -3.25
CA ASP A 79 4.35 -3.19 -3.63
C ASP A 79 5.23 -3.42 -2.39
N PRO A 80 6.27 -4.29 -2.46
CA PRO A 80 7.09 -4.62 -1.29
C PRO A 80 7.84 -3.43 -0.70
N ARG A 81 7.94 -2.33 -1.43
CA ARG A 81 8.54 -1.09 -0.94
C ARG A 81 7.59 -0.26 -0.09
N LEU A 82 6.28 -0.56 -0.12
CA LEU A 82 5.23 0.16 0.60
C LEU A 82 4.73 -0.67 1.78
N GLN A 83 4.88 -0.11 2.99
CA GLN A 83 4.44 -0.73 4.23
C GLN A 83 3.58 0.27 5.02
N SER A 84 2.57 -0.20 5.72
CA SER A 84 1.70 0.69 6.51
C SER A 84 1.34 0.08 7.85
N LEU A 85 1.36 0.91 8.91
CA LEU A 85 0.78 0.56 10.22
C LEU A 85 -0.72 0.86 10.26
N GLU A 86 -1.20 1.71 9.35
CA GLU A 86 -2.60 2.10 9.17
C GLU A 86 -2.97 1.97 7.68
N PRO A 87 -3.05 0.72 7.17
CA PRO A 87 -3.29 0.49 5.76
C PRO A 87 -4.66 1.01 5.34
N GLN A 88 -4.72 1.60 4.15
CA GLN A 88 -5.93 2.18 3.59
C GLN A 88 -6.20 1.62 2.20
N ILE A 89 -7.48 1.67 1.81
CA ILE A 89 -7.89 1.25 0.47
C ILE A 89 -7.00 1.90 -0.61
N PHE A 90 -6.48 1.07 -1.50
CA PHE A 90 -5.69 1.47 -2.67
C PHE A 90 -4.34 2.15 -2.35
N ASP A 91 -3.75 1.88 -1.19
CA ASP A 91 -2.43 2.41 -0.80
C ASP A 91 -1.26 1.53 -1.27
N PHE A 92 -1.54 0.39 -1.88
CA PHE A 92 -0.57 -0.62 -2.33
C PHE A 92 0.36 -1.14 -1.24
N SER A 93 0.06 -0.92 0.03
CA SER A 93 0.85 -1.53 1.11
C SER A 93 0.65 -3.05 1.15
N MET A 94 1.70 -3.77 1.56
CA MET A 94 1.61 -5.22 1.77
C MET A 94 0.50 -5.55 2.78
N GLN A 95 0.31 -4.70 3.79
CA GLN A 95 -0.71 -4.90 4.84
C GLN A 95 -2.13 -4.72 4.32
N TRP A 96 -2.36 -3.86 3.31
CA TRP A 96 -3.69 -3.76 2.70
C TRP A 96 -4.05 -5.03 1.93
N GLN A 97 -3.12 -5.61 1.17
CA GLN A 97 -3.34 -6.90 0.52
C GLN A 97 -3.66 -8.01 1.53
N GLN A 98 -2.93 -8.04 2.66
CA GLN A 98 -3.21 -8.98 3.76
C GLN A 98 -4.64 -8.82 4.27
N LEU A 99 -5.05 -7.60 4.67
CA LEU A 99 -6.40 -7.34 5.20
C LEU A 99 -7.51 -7.67 4.19
N TYR A 100 -7.26 -7.36 2.90
CA TYR A 100 -8.20 -7.67 1.83
C TYR A 100 -8.47 -9.18 1.74
N LEU A 101 -7.42 -9.98 1.68
CA LEU A 101 -7.54 -11.42 1.51
C LEU A 101 -8.03 -12.12 2.78
N GLU A 102 -7.65 -11.63 3.97
CA GLU A 102 -8.16 -12.07 5.27
C GLU A 102 -9.67 -11.83 5.43
N TYR A 103 -10.22 -10.83 4.75
CA TYR A 103 -11.66 -10.61 4.69
C TYR A 103 -12.35 -11.50 3.66
N TYR A 104 -11.81 -11.57 2.44
CA TYR A 104 -12.49 -12.21 1.31
C TYR A 104 -12.58 -13.73 1.44
N LEU A 105 -11.51 -14.42 1.82
CA LEU A 105 -11.54 -15.88 1.91
C LEU A 105 -12.61 -16.39 2.89
N PRO A 106 -12.67 -15.94 4.14
CA PRO A 106 -13.76 -16.34 5.05
C PRO A 106 -15.14 -15.90 4.54
N ALA A 107 -15.24 -14.71 3.92
CA ALA A 107 -16.49 -14.21 3.38
C ALA A 107 -17.05 -15.09 2.24
N ILE A 108 -16.18 -15.61 1.39
CA ILE A 108 -16.52 -16.57 0.34
C ILE A 108 -16.92 -17.91 0.93
N MET A 109 -16.09 -18.46 1.79
CA MET A 109 -16.24 -19.84 2.30
C MET A 109 -17.48 -20.04 3.18
N ARG A 110 -17.96 -19.00 3.86
CA ARG A 110 -19.21 -19.11 4.66
C ARG A 110 -20.49 -19.12 3.83
N ARG A 111 -20.39 -18.98 2.49
CA ARG A 111 -21.52 -18.89 1.56
C ARG A 111 -21.58 -20.11 0.63
N PRO A 112 -22.40 -21.14 0.97
CA PRO A 112 -22.46 -22.37 0.16
C PRO A 112 -22.92 -22.18 -1.28
N PHE A 113 -23.59 -21.07 -1.59
CA PHE A 113 -24.03 -20.73 -2.94
C PHE A 113 -22.90 -20.17 -3.82
N ILE A 114 -21.75 -19.82 -3.24
CA ILE A 114 -20.52 -19.52 -3.98
C ILE A 114 -19.79 -20.83 -4.19
N VAL A 115 -19.89 -21.38 -5.39
CA VAL A 115 -19.40 -22.73 -5.70
C VAL A 115 -17.91 -22.75 -6.11
N GLY A 116 -17.28 -21.61 -6.26
CA GLY A 116 -15.86 -21.47 -6.57
C GLY A 116 -15.37 -20.03 -6.48
N ALA A 117 -14.06 -19.88 -6.34
CA ALA A 117 -13.43 -18.57 -6.35
C ALA A 117 -11.99 -18.68 -6.89
N THR A 118 -11.57 -17.66 -7.66
CA THR A 118 -10.21 -17.55 -8.20
C THR A 118 -9.63 -16.20 -7.83
N GLU A 119 -8.54 -16.22 -7.09
CA GLU A 119 -7.81 -15.01 -6.73
C GLU A 119 -7.09 -14.44 -7.97
N TRP A 120 -7.17 -13.16 -8.19
CA TRP A 120 -6.45 -12.45 -9.22
C TRP A 120 -5.30 -11.65 -8.58
N ASN A 121 -4.08 -12.19 -8.54
CA ASN A 121 -3.68 -13.40 -9.26
C ASN A 121 -2.64 -14.21 -8.49
N PHE A 122 -2.16 -15.32 -9.07
CA PHE A 122 -1.21 -16.19 -8.39
C PHE A 122 0.21 -15.58 -8.34
N ILE A 123 0.69 -14.97 -9.42
CA ILE A 123 2.06 -14.41 -9.54
C ILE A 123 1.96 -13.02 -10.14
N ASP A 124 2.70 -12.05 -9.59
CA ASP A 124 2.88 -10.74 -10.23
C ASP A 124 3.40 -10.91 -11.65
N PHE A 125 2.81 -10.21 -12.61
CA PHE A 125 3.19 -10.37 -14.02
C PHE A 125 3.28 -9.04 -14.77
N SER A 126 4.09 -9.04 -15.85
CA SER A 126 4.25 -7.88 -16.71
C SER A 126 2.99 -7.61 -17.53
N SER A 127 2.58 -6.34 -17.60
CA SER A 127 1.44 -5.86 -18.38
C SER A 127 1.77 -4.50 -18.96
N ALA A 128 2.01 -4.42 -20.26
CA ALA A 128 2.60 -3.25 -20.94
C ALA A 128 1.83 -1.94 -20.67
N ASN A 129 0.50 -2.01 -20.58
CA ASN A 129 -0.35 -0.81 -20.46
C ASN A 129 -0.77 -0.54 -19.01
N ARG A 130 -0.29 -1.32 -18.04
CA ARG A 130 -0.72 -1.16 -16.66
C ARG A 130 0.04 -0.03 -15.97
N GLN A 131 -0.72 0.85 -15.34
CA GLN A 131 -0.20 1.91 -14.48
C GLN A 131 -0.67 1.60 -13.04
N GLU A 132 0.27 1.30 -12.17
CA GLU A 132 0.04 1.03 -10.74
C GLU A 132 1.26 1.49 -9.94
N ALA A 133 1.41 1.07 -8.69
CA ALA A 133 2.56 1.41 -7.86
C ALA A 133 3.89 1.05 -8.55
N THR A 134 3.96 -0.13 -9.17
CA THR A 134 5.04 -0.48 -10.09
C THR A 134 4.50 -0.44 -11.53
N PRO A 135 4.90 0.53 -12.37
CA PRO A 135 4.44 0.60 -13.74
C PRO A 135 4.75 -0.68 -14.52
N HIS A 136 3.82 -1.03 -15.42
CA HIS A 136 3.92 -2.20 -16.29
C HIS A 136 3.92 -3.56 -15.56
N ILE A 137 3.53 -3.59 -14.29
CA ILE A 137 3.38 -4.81 -13.50
C ILE A 137 1.95 -4.87 -12.93
N ASN A 138 1.27 -6.00 -13.10
CA ASN A 138 0.13 -6.34 -12.27
C ASN A 138 0.65 -6.97 -10.98
N ASN A 139 0.54 -6.25 -9.88
CA ASN A 139 1.13 -6.62 -8.59
C ASN A 139 0.13 -7.17 -7.58
N LYS A 140 -0.92 -7.84 -8.06
CA LYS A 140 -1.93 -8.51 -7.22
C LYS A 140 -1.58 -9.95 -6.84
N GLY A 141 -0.42 -10.45 -7.28
CA GLY A 141 0.01 -11.82 -7.04
C GLY A 141 0.10 -12.19 -5.56
N LEU A 142 -0.15 -13.46 -5.26
CA LEU A 142 0.24 -14.09 -3.99
C LEU A 142 1.76 -14.31 -3.93
N MET A 143 2.41 -14.29 -5.07
CA MET A 143 3.86 -14.39 -5.25
C MET A 143 4.37 -13.20 -6.06
N TYR A 144 5.61 -12.84 -5.83
CA TYR A 144 6.34 -11.90 -6.68
C TYR A 144 6.58 -12.47 -8.08
N ASN A 145 6.96 -11.63 -9.03
CA ASN A 145 7.26 -12.04 -10.41
C ASN A 145 8.44 -13.04 -10.53
N ASP A 146 9.31 -13.09 -9.53
CA ASP A 146 10.41 -14.07 -9.42
C ASP A 146 10.00 -15.36 -8.68
N ARG A 147 8.70 -15.53 -8.41
CA ARG A 147 8.08 -16.66 -7.73
C ARG A 147 8.42 -16.84 -6.26
N ARG A 148 9.04 -15.85 -5.62
CA ARG A 148 9.11 -15.83 -4.15
C ARG A 148 7.71 -15.58 -3.59
N PRO A 149 7.26 -16.35 -2.58
CA PRO A 149 5.96 -16.11 -1.97
C PRO A 149 5.96 -14.78 -1.21
N LYS A 150 4.84 -14.06 -1.26
CA LYS A 150 4.49 -12.98 -0.31
C LYS A 150 3.93 -13.63 0.97
N ASP A 151 3.88 -12.89 2.07
CA ASP A 151 3.31 -13.43 3.31
C ASP A 151 1.88 -13.96 3.13
N VAL A 152 1.07 -13.31 2.29
CA VAL A 152 -0.30 -13.75 1.97
C VAL A 152 -0.40 -15.10 1.28
N PHE A 153 0.65 -15.58 0.61
CA PHE A 153 0.70 -16.94 0.07
C PHE A 153 0.53 -17.98 1.19
N TYR A 154 1.18 -17.77 2.32
CA TYR A 154 1.09 -18.66 3.47
C TYR A 154 -0.27 -18.57 4.16
N TYR A 155 -0.96 -17.43 4.09
CA TYR A 155 -2.35 -17.33 4.50
C TYR A 155 -3.26 -18.24 3.67
N PHE A 156 -3.15 -18.18 2.33
CA PHE A 156 -3.86 -19.10 1.44
C PHE A 156 -3.51 -20.56 1.73
N GLN A 157 -2.23 -20.87 1.92
CA GLN A 157 -1.79 -22.21 2.27
C GLN A 157 -2.42 -22.69 3.57
N ALA A 158 -2.42 -21.87 4.63
CA ALA A 158 -3.05 -22.21 5.91
C ALA A 158 -4.57 -22.43 5.78
N PHE A 159 -5.22 -21.63 4.92
CA PHE A 159 -6.66 -21.69 4.72
C PHE A 159 -7.09 -22.95 3.92
N LEU A 160 -6.34 -23.31 2.89
CA LEU A 160 -6.70 -24.38 1.96
C LEU A 160 -6.11 -25.77 2.31
N ARG A 161 -4.91 -25.82 2.94
CA ARG A 161 -4.26 -27.09 3.28
C ARG A 161 -4.75 -27.61 4.63
N LYS A 162 -5.19 -28.89 4.63
CA LYS A 162 -5.64 -29.60 5.85
C LYS A 162 -4.78 -30.83 6.14
N ASP A 163 -3.88 -31.16 5.24
CA ASP A 163 -3.07 -32.38 5.25
C ASP A 163 -1.66 -32.15 5.82
N ILE A 164 -1.21 -30.91 5.90
CA ILE A 164 0.10 -30.53 6.47
C ILE A 164 -0.05 -29.36 7.43
N PRO A 165 0.84 -29.25 8.45
CA PRO A 165 0.87 -28.05 9.28
C PRO A 165 1.38 -26.85 8.48
N VAL A 166 0.74 -25.72 8.65
CA VAL A 166 1.20 -24.42 8.17
C VAL A 166 1.39 -23.51 9.37
N LEU A 167 2.59 -22.96 9.51
CA LEU A 167 2.92 -22.00 10.55
C LEU A 167 3.90 -20.99 9.93
N HIS A 168 3.47 -19.75 9.77
CA HIS A 168 4.26 -18.69 9.13
C HIS A 168 4.16 -17.37 9.88
N ILE A 169 5.29 -16.85 10.34
CA ILE A 169 5.40 -15.50 10.90
C ILE A 169 5.44 -14.51 9.72
N ALA A 170 4.40 -13.72 9.55
CA ALA A 170 4.23 -12.82 8.40
C ALA A 170 5.13 -11.57 8.51
N VAL A 171 6.42 -11.74 8.25
CA VAL A 171 7.43 -10.69 8.32
C VAL A 171 8.35 -10.66 7.10
N ASP A 172 8.21 -11.61 6.17
CA ASP A 172 9.11 -11.74 5.02
C ASP A 172 8.97 -10.54 4.06
N ASP A 173 7.78 -9.97 3.97
CA ASP A 173 7.50 -8.77 3.19
C ASP A 173 8.00 -7.48 3.86
N TRP A 174 8.31 -7.51 5.18
CA TRP A 174 8.78 -6.34 5.94
C TRP A 174 9.79 -6.73 7.03
N LYS A 175 10.93 -7.26 6.65
CA LYS A 175 12.01 -7.64 7.58
C LYS A 175 12.78 -6.46 8.15
N HIS A 176 13.02 -5.43 7.33
CA HIS A 176 13.75 -4.23 7.73
C HIS A 176 12.76 -3.12 8.04
N ARG A 177 12.67 -2.74 9.33
CA ARG A 177 11.71 -1.76 9.80
C ARG A 177 12.41 -0.53 10.35
N THR A 178 11.96 0.64 9.91
CA THR A 178 12.30 1.89 10.57
C THR A 178 11.13 2.29 11.46
N VAL A 179 11.40 2.52 12.73
CA VAL A 179 10.38 2.90 13.72
C VAL A 179 10.72 4.26 14.31
N VAL A 180 9.69 5.06 14.59
CA VAL A 180 9.85 6.38 15.23
C VAL A 180 9.55 6.22 16.71
N SER A 181 10.57 6.35 17.55
CA SER A 181 10.44 6.21 19.01
C SER A 181 11.60 6.91 19.73
N ASP A 182 11.34 7.35 20.96
CA ASP A 182 12.36 7.86 21.87
C ASP A 182 12.65 6.86 23.01
N GLY A 183 12.01 5.68 22.98
CA GLY A 183 12.21 4.60 23.94
C GLY A 183 13.17 3.53 23.43
N GLU A 184 13.61 2.63 24.32
CA GLU A 184 14.51 1.52 23.99
C GLU A 184 13.82 0.40 23.19
N ALA A 185 12.49 0.28 23.31
CA ALA A 185 11.66 -0.68 22.59
C ALA A 185 10.39 -0.02 22.06
N VAL A 186 9.84 -0.59 21.01
CA VAL A 186 8.57 -0.14 20.40
C VAL A 186 7.66 -1.34 20.16
N GLU A 187 6.39 -1.18 20.53
CA GLU A 187 5.36 -2.15 20.23
C GLU A 187 4.99 -2.11 18.74
N HIS A 188 5.23 -3.22 18.03
CA HIS A 188 4.99 -3.31 16.60
C HIS A 188 4.09 -4.51 16.25
N PRO A 189 3.13 -4.37 15.33
CA PRO A 189 2.26 -5.49 14.96
C PRO A 189 3.04 -6.57 14.19
N VAL A 190 2.80 -7.82 14.59
CA VAL A 190 3.27 -9.03 13.89
C VAL A 190 2.09 -9.98 13.80
N LYS A 191 1.87 -10.55 12.61
CA LYS A 191 0.89 -11.61 12.36
C LYS A 191 1.56 -12.97 12.24
N VAL A 192 0.81 -14.01 12.54
CA VAL A 192 1.15 -15.39 12.20
C VAL A 192 -0.01 -15.99 11.41
N TYR A 193 0.31 -16.61 10.28
CA TYR A 193 -0.62 -17.40 9.48
C TYR A 193 -0.45 -18.87 9.82
N SER A 194 -1.55 -19.53 10.18
CA SER A 194 -1.48 -20.91 10.62
C SER A 194 -2.82 -21.64 10.48
N ASN A 195 -2.77 -22.96 10.24
CA ASN A 195 -3.90 -23.88 10.36
C ASN A 195 -3.88 -24.69 11.66
N LEU A 196 -3.05 -24.29 12.63
CA LEU A 196 -3.05 -24.82 13.99
C LEU A 196 -4.18 -24.20 14.81
N ASP A 197 -4.60 -24.83 15.89
CA ASP A 197 -5.63 -24.28 16.79
C ASP A 197 -5.10 -23.09 17.60
N LYS A 198 -3.87 -23.22 18.10
CA LYS A 198 -3.20 -22.22 18.95
C LYS A 198 -1.74 -22.06 18.58
N VAL A 199 -1.25 -20.85 18.74
CA VAL A 199 0.17 -20.53 18.54
C VAL A 199 0.69 -19.69 19.70
N GLU A 200 1.86 -20.05 20.20
CA GLU A 200 2.69 -19.23 21.08
C GLU A 200 3.72 -18.48 20.25
N LEU A 201 3.87 -17.17 20.48
CA LEU A 201 4.92 -16.37 19.90
C LEU A 201 5.91 -15.94 20.98
N SER A 202 7.20 -15.95 20.68
CA SER A 202 8.25 -15.36 21.52
C SER A 202 9.12 -14.42 20.70
N VAL A 203 9.74 -13.44 21.36
CA VAL A 203 10.70 -12.50 20.79
C VAL A 203 11.93 -12.42 21.68
N ASN A 204 13.12 -12.58 21.09
CA ASN A 204 14.40 -12.53 21.78
C ASN A 204 14.44 -13.45 23.02
N GLY A 205 13.84 -14.63 22.92
CA GLY A 205 13.72 -15.61 24.01
C GLY A 205 12.62 -15.32 25.03
N LYS A 206 11.95 -14.17 24.97
CA LYS A 206 10.84 -13.82 25.88
C LYS A 206 9.51 -14.27 25.27
N LYS A 207 8.79 -15.15 26.00
CA LYS A 207 7.45 -15.59 25.60
C LYS A 207 6.44 -14.46 25.67
N LEU A 208 5.59 -14.38 24.66
CA LEU A 208 4.39 -13.55 24.61
C LEU A 208 3.15 -14.41 24.92
N SER A 209 1.96 -13.85 24.68
CA SER A 209 0.73 -14.60 24.88
C SER A 209 0.58 -15.74 23.87
N VAL A 210 -0.08 -16.82 24.30
CA VAL A 210 -0.66 -17.82 23.39
C VAL A 210 -1.94 -17.23 22.81
N GLN A 211 -2.12 -17.35 21.50
CA GLN A 211 -3.33 -16.90 20.80
C GLN A 211 -4.04 -18.09 20.16
N ASP A 212 -5.37 -18.06 20.19
CA ASP A 212 -6.20 -18.90 19.34
C ASP A 212 -6.09 -18.41 17.90
N ILE A 213 -6.05 -19.36 16.95
CA ILE A 213 -5.99 -19.01 15.51
C ILE A 213 -7.43 -18.95 14.99
N GLU A 214 -7.85 -17.75 14.61
CA GLU A 214 -9.15 -17.51 13.98
C GLU A 214 -8.98 -17.19 12.50
N ASN A 215 -9.77 -17.81 11.63
CA ASN A 215 -9.66 -17.64 10.18
C ASN A 215 -8.21 -17.76 9.67
N CYS A 216 -7.44 -18.70 10.21
CA CYS A 216 -6.07 -19.00 9.86
C CYS A 216 -5.04 -17.88 10.15
N HIS A 217 -5.34 -16.96 11.06
CA HIS A 217 -4.36 -15.96 11.51
C HIS A 217 -4.57 -15.53 12.97
N ALA A 218 -3.51 -15.02 13.57
CA ALA A 218 -3.54 -14.28 14.83
C ALA A 218 -2.50 -13.16 14.82
N GLY A 219 -2.68 -12.16 15.69
CA GLY A 219 -1.82 -10.97 15.75
C GLY A 219 -1.29 -10.69 17.15
N TRP A 220 -0.06 -10.22 17.22
CA TRP A 220 0.61 -9.79 18.45
C TRP A 220 1.10 -8.35 18.34
N ARG A 221 1.14 -7.65 19.46
CA ARG A 221 2.00 -6.49 19.67
C ARG A 221 3.33 -6.98 20.21
N VAL A 222 4.39 -6.79 19.44
CA VAL A 222 5.71 -7.36 19.76
C VAL A 222 6.66 -6.22 20.16
N PRO A 223 7.27 -6.25 21.34
CA PRO A 223 8.26 -5.27 21.75
C PRO A 223 9.57 -5.51 20.99
N LEU A 224 9.83 -4.68 19.98
CA LEU A 224 11.05 -4.72 19.17
C LEU A 224 12.07 -3.72 19.69
N VAL A 225 13.34 -4.14 19.72
CA VAL A 225 14.49 -3.29 20.06
C VAL A 225 15.32 -2.99 18.82
N VAL A 226 16.21 -2.01 18.90
CA VAL A 226 17.16 -1.69 17.81
C VAL A 226 18.00 -2.91 17.46
N GLY A 227 18.23 -3.12 16.18
CA GLY A 227 18.98 -4.23 15.65
C GLY A 227 18.13 -5.47 15.36
N ARG A 228 18.71 -6.64 15.50
CA ARG A 228 18.07 -7.93 15.20
C ARG A 228 17.13 -8.34 16.33
N ASN A 229 15.91 -8.70 15.96
CA ASN A 229 14.91 -9.30 16.84
C ASN A 229 14.53 -10.66 16.27
N THR A 230 14.78 -11.73 17.03
CA THR A 230 14.45 -13.09 16.62
C THR A 230 13.09 -13.48 17.19
N LEU A 231 12.15 -13.83 16.30
CA LEU A 231 10.82 -14.31 16.63
C LEU A 231 10.78 -15.82 16.47
N VAL A 232 10.09 -16.49 17.40
CA VAL A 232 9.81 -17.91 17.31
C VAL A 232 8.32 -18.14 17.54
N ALA A 233 7.66 -18.68 16.52
CA ALA A 233 6.28 -19.16 16.63
C ALA A 233 6.28 -20.67 16.85
N SER A 234 5.44 -21.18 17.74
CA SER A 234 5.28 -22.61 17.96
C SER A 234 3.86 -23.00 18.29
N GLY A 235 3.49 -24.22 17.90
CA GLY A 235 2.18 -24.81 18.19
C GLY A 235 2.20 -26.33 18.06
N ILE A 236 1.03 -26.96 18.18
CA ILE A 236 0.89 -28.41 18.09
C ILE A 236 0.02 -28.77 16.89
N TYR A 237 0.50 -29.67 16.06
CA TYR A 237 -0.26 -30.28 14.96
C TYR A 237 -0.26 -31.80 15.10
N GLN A 238 -1.42 -32.40 15.27
CA GLN A 238 -1.59 -33.87 15.46
C GLN A 238 -0.63 -34.43 16.52
N GLY A 239 -0.50 -33.72 17.65
CA GLY A 239 0.33 -34.13 18.80
C GLY A 239 1.84 -33.86 18.63
N LYS A 240 2.28 -33.31 17.50
CA LYS A 240 3.69 -32.97 17.26
C LYS A 240 3.91 -31.47 17.34
N LYS A 241 5.02 -31.06 17.97
CA LYS A 241 5.45 -29.65 17.98
C LYS A 241 5.85 -29.20 16.57
N VAL A 242 5.31 -28.07 16.15
CA VAL A 242 5.72 -27.33 14.94
C VAL A 242 6.30 -25.99 15.38
N GLU A 243 7.37 -25.57 14.76
CA GLU A 243 8.07 -24.34 15.10
C GLU A 243 8.58 -23.62 13.84
N GLN A 244 8.54 -22.29 13.83
CA GLN A 244 9.14 -21.46 12.81
C GLN A 244 9.88 -20.31 13.48
N VAL A 245 11.05 -19.97 12.93
CA VAL A 245 11.92 -18.86 13.37
C VAL A 245 12.03 -17.84 12.25
N SER A 246 11.89 -16.56 12.58
CA SER A 246 12.11 -15.43 11.65
C SER A 246 12.75 -14.26 12.38
N ASP A 247 13.44 -13.40 11.62
CA ASP A 247 14.09 -12.21 12.16
C ASP A 247 13.46 -10.92 11.61
N ILE A 248 13.41 -9.91 12.48
CA ILE A 248 13.11 -8.52 12.12
C ILE A 248 14.32 -7.66 12.49
N PHE A 249 14.74 -6.79 11.57
CA PHE A 249 15.83 -5.83 11.80
C PHE A 249 15.24 -4.43 11.95
N VAL A 250 15.51 -3.77 13.08
CA VAL A 250 14.92 -2.47 13.43
C VAL A 250 15.99 -1.39 13.44
N LYS A 251 15.72 -0.30 12.69
CA LYS A 251 16.37 1.00 12.86
C LYS A 251 15.40 1.90 13.63
N MET A 252 15.90 2.61 14.64
CA MET A 252 15.10 3.57 15.39
C MET A 252 15.43 4.98 14.94
N GLN A 253 14.38 5.74 14.66
CA GLN A 253 14.44 7.16 14.34
C GLN A 253 13.85 7.91 15.54
N PRO A 254 14.54 8.89 16.15
CA PRO A 254 13.98 9.65 17.25
C PRO A 254 12.75 10.43 16.79
N ARG A 255 11.72 10.45 17.63
CA ARG A 255 10.53 11.27 17.40
C ARG A 255 10.86 12.75 17.59
N TYR A 256 11.58 13.07 18.64
CA TYR A 256 12.01 14.42 18.99
C TYR A 256 13.44 14.66 18.49
N ILE A 257 13.54 15.06 17.23
CA ILE A 257 14.83 15.24 16.56
C ILE A 257 15.64 16.44 17.10
N ALA A 258 14.97 17.42 17.76
CA ALA A 258 15.64 18.52 18.44
C ALA A 258 16.63 18.05 19.52
N ALA A 259 16.35 16.92 20.17
CA ALA A 259 17.19 16.31 21.18
C ALA A 259 18.21 15.32 20.60
N ALA A 260 18.20 15.08 19.28
CA ALA A 260 19.17 14.21 18.64
C ALA A 260 20.59 14.79 18.83
N GLY A 261 21.49 14.00 19.37
CA GLY A 261 22.88 14.42 19.56
C GLY A 261 23.57 14.81 18.24
N SER A 262 24.85 15.15 18.31
CA SER A 262 25.70 15.54 17.15
C SER A 262 25.91 14.42 16.12
N GLY A 263 25.23 13.29 16.25
CA GLY A 263 25.30 12.15 15.35
C GLY A 263 24.73 12.41 13.95
N GLN A 264 24.91 11.45 13.08
CA GLN A 264 24.39 11.49 11.70
C GLN A 264 22.86 11.48 11.74
N LEU A 265 22.24 12.61 11.42
CA LEU A 265 20.79 12.68 11.19
C LEU A 265 20.49 12.53 9.70
N GLU A 266 19.73 11.55 9.36
CA GLU A 266 19.13 11.38 8.03
C GLU A 266 17.63 11.10 8.21
N LEU A 267 16.79 11.99 7.68
CA LEU A 267 15.35 11.89 7.74
C LEU A 267 14.78 12.07 6.33
N ALA A 268 13.99 11.09 5.88
CA ALA A 268 13.28 11.14 4.61
C ALA A 268 11.80 10.91 4.84
N VAL A 269 10.93 11.68 4.21
CA VAL A 269 9.48 11.63 4.41
C VAL A 269 8.74 11.49 3.09
N ASN A 270 7.87 10.49 3.03
CA ASN A 270 6.92 10.21 1.96
C ASN A 270 5.71 11.15 2.11
N VAL A 271 5.81 12.37 1.55
CA VAL A 271 4.86 13.44 1.83
C VAL A 271 3.49 13.16 1.21
N GLY A 272 2.44 13.33 2.02
CA GLY A 272 1.07 13.04 1.62
C GLY A 272 0.71 11.56 1.59
N SER A 273 1.50 10.72 2.28
CA SER A 273 1.28 9.27 2.39
C SER A 273 1.33 8.82 3.86
N ASN A 274 0.56 7.81 4.21
CA ASN A 274 0.64 7.09 5.48
C ASN A 274 1.50 5.81 5.38
N CYS A 275 2.17 5.61 4.25
CA CYS A 275 3.04 4.46 4.02
C CYS A 275 4.51 4.81 4.23
N PHE A 276 5.23 3.91 4.88
CA PHE A 276 6.66 3.81 4.73
C PHE A 276 6.97 3.40 3.29
N PHE A 277 8.01 4.01 2.71
CA PHE A 277 8.54 3.60 1.42
C PHE A 277 10.02 3.28 1.56
N THR A 278 10.46 2.10 1.13
CA THR A 278 11.87 1.71 1.17
C THR A 278 12.46 1.71 -0.25
N ASP A 279 13.51 2.50 -0.45
CA ASP A 279 14.27 2.46 -1.70
C ASP A 279 15.22 1.25 -1.68
N ASN A 280 14.92 0.24 -2.49
CA ASN A 280 15.65 -1.04 -2.54
C ASN A 280 17.13 -0.91 -2.96
N LYS A 281 17.57 0.25 -3.47
CA LYS A 281 18.98 0.45 -3.85
C LYS A 281 19.82 1.14 -2.79
N SER A 282 19.21 2.03 -2.01
CA SER A 282 19.89 2.79 -0.97
C SER A 282 19.52 2.34 0.44
N ASP A 283 18.60 1.38 0.57
CA ASP A 283 17.98 0.96 1.84
C ASP A 283 17.42 2.12 2.67
N LEU A 284 17.22 3.28 2.03
CA LEU A 284 16.65 4.45 2.66
C LEU A 284 15.15 4.25 2.87
N CYS A 285 14.73 4.33 4.11
CA CYS A 285 13.32 4.32 4.46
C CYS A 285 12.77 5.76 4.53
N TRP A 286 11.76 6.03 3.72
CA TRP A 286 10.97 7.25 3.76
C TRP A 286 9.79 7.03 4.70
N LEU A 287 9.74 7.82 5.77
CA LEU A 287 8.70 7.72 6.79
C LEU A 287 7.36 8.23 6.31
N PRO A 288 6.24 7.75 6.86
CA PRO A 288 4.93 8.34 6.64
C PRO A 288 4.90 9.82 6.98
N ASP A 289 4.07 10.59 6.28
CA ASP A 289 3.85 12.01 6.55
C ASP A 289 3.13 12.26 7.88
N GLN A 290 3.53 13.28 8.59
CA GLN A 290 2.89 13.65 9.86
C GLN A 290 2.74 15.17 10.00
N ALA A 291 1.74 15.59 10.80
CA ALA A 291 1.62 16.98 11.20
C ALA A 291 2.79 17.39 12.11
N TYR A 292 3.27 18.61 11.94
CA TYR A 292 4.30 19.15 12.81
C TYR A 292 3.85 19.20 14.26
N THR A 293 4.74 18.77 15.15
CA THR A 293 4.64 18.96 16.61
C THR A 293 5.94 19.53 17.13
N PRO A 294 5.90 20.42 18.17
CA PRO A 294 7.11 21.01 18.73
C PRO A 294 8.16 19.99 19.16
N GLY A 295 9.41 20.25 18.84
CA GLY A 295 10.55 19.36 19.11
C GLY A 295 10.76 18.27 18.06
N SER A 296 9.85 18.12 17.09
CA SER A 296 9.81 17.07 16.08
C SER A 296 9.89 17.66 14.66
N TRP A 297 9.19 17.07 13.72
CA TRP A 297 9.12 17.47 12.31
C TRP A 297 7.71 17.26 11.77
N GLY A 298 7.42 17.87 10.64
CA GLY A 298 6.15 17.60 9.95
C GLY A 298 5.64 18.77 9.10
N TYR A 299 4.49 18.53 8.47
CA TYR A 299 3.83 19.51 7.63
C TYR A 299 2.99 20.50 8.45
N ILE A 300 2.81 21.69 7.88
CA ILE A 300 1.88 22.72 8.33
C ILE A 300 0.91 23.00 7.19
N GLY A 301 -0.36 22.68 7.40
CA GLY A 301 -1.43 22.88 6.41
C GLY A 301 -1.39 21.88 5.25
N GLY A 302 -2.33 22.09 4.33
CA GLY A 302 -2.48 21.22 3.16
C GLY A 302 -3.22 19.91 3.46
N GLU A 303 -3.55 19.20 2.40
CA GLU A 303 -4.27 17.93 2.46
C GLU A 303 -3.62 16.85 1.57
N ILE A 304 -3.87 15.59 1.89
CA ILE A 304 -3.42 14.46 1.08
C ILE A 304 -4.08 14.54 -0.31
N PHE A 305 -3.28 14.40 -1.36
CA PHE A 305 -3.79 14.33 -2.72
C PHE A 305 -4.56 13.02 -2.93
N ARG A 306 -5.80 13.15 -3.42
CA ARG A 306 -6.66 12.04 -3.83
C ARG A 306 -7.15 12.29 -5.24
N ARG A 307 -6.91 11.37 -6.15
CA ARG A 307 -7.41 11.46 -7.52
C ARG A 307 -8.91 11.17 -7.59
N SER A 308 -9.39 10.28 -6.74
CA SER A 308 -10.81 9.95 -6.58
C SER A 308 -11.14 9.76 -5.11
N PRO A 309 -12.43 9.87 -4.71
CA PRO A 309 -12.83 9.60 -3.32
C PRO A 309 -12.34 8.22 -2.85
N GLY A 310 -11.75 8.18 -1.64
CA GLY A 310 -11.26 6.95 -1.03
C GLY A 310 -9.88 6.46 -1.50
N ARG A 311 -9.32 6.99 -2.61
CA ARG A 311 -8.02 6.55 -3.13
C ARG A 311 -6.95 7.61 -2.88
N ILE A 312 -5.89 7.25 -2.17
CA ILE A 312 -4.72 8.12 -1.94
C ILE A 312 -3.88 8.15 -3.22
N GLY A 313 -3.40 9.34 -3.60
CA GLY A 313 -2.46 9.49 -4.70
C GLY A 313 -3.04 9.18 -6.08
N THR A 314 -2.19 8.65 -6.94
CA THR A 314 -2.48 8.25 -8.32
C THR A 314 -1.75 6.94 -8.65
N THR A 315 -2.23 6.24 -9.69
CA THR A 315 -1.51 5.10 -10.28
C THR A 315 -0.78 5.48 -11.58
N ALA A 316 -0.81 6.76 -11.97
CA ALA A 316 -0.10 7.20 -13.15
C ALA A 316 1.40 6.99 -13.01
N GLU A 317 2.05 6.55 -14.07
CA GLU A 317 3.50 6.47 -14.13
C GLU A 317 4.13 7.85 -13.90
N VAL A 318 5.14 7.91 -13.05
CA VAL A 318 6.00 9.08 -12.88
C VAL A 318 7.35 8.78 -13.52
N LYS A 319 7.72 9.57 -14.53
CA LYS A 319 8.96 9.40 -15.29
C LYS A 319 10.16 10.00 -14.54
N ASP A 320 11.36 9.68 -15.00
CA ASP A 320 12.65 10.18 -14.50
C ASP A 320 12.93 9.78 -13.04
N THR A 321 12.33 8.68 -12.60
CA THR A 321 12.57 8.10 -11.28
C THR A 321 12.37 6.59 -11.29
N ARG A 322 13.10 5.89 -10.42
CA ARG A 322 12.82 4.47 -10.09
C ARG A 322 11.88 4.34 -8.89
N ASN A 323 11.70 5.41 -8.15
CA ASN A 323 10.92 5.45 -6.91
C ASN A 323 9.49 5.96 -7.18
N VAL A 324 8.84 5.38 -8.20
CA VAL A 324 7.52 5.80 -8.68
C VAL A 324 6.49 5.87 -7.56
N PRO A 325 6.35 4.88 -6.64
CA PRO A 325 5.34 4.94 -5.57
C PRO A 325 5.50 6.16 -4.65
N LEU A 326 6.75 6.55 -4.34
CA LEU A 326 7.04 7.72 -3.52
C LEU A 326 6.49 9.01 -4.13
N LEU A 327 6.47 9.11 -5.47
CA LEU A 327 6.05 10.30 -6.19
C LEU A 327 4.60 10.25 -6.67
N GLN A 328 3.92 9.13 -6.49
CA GLN A 328 2.48 9.00 -6.77
C GLN A 328 1.59 9.59 -5.67
N THR A 329 2.17 9.97 -4.54
CA THR A 329 1.51 10.71 -3.46
C THR A 329 2.07 12.13 -3.37
N LYS A 330 1.30 13.06 -2.82
CA LYS A 330 1.73 14.42 -2.48
C LYS A 330 0.79 15.06 -1.47
N ARG A 331 1.27 16.07 -0.77
CA ARG A 331 0.43 16.99 0.00
C ARG A 331 0.21 18.25 -0.82
N LYS A 332 -1.04 18.56 -1.15
CA LYS A 332 -1.44 19.77 -1.90
C LYS A 332 -1.92 20.86 -0.95
N GLY A 333 -1.68 22.13 -1.31
CA GLY A 333 -2.00 23.28 -0.47
C GLY A 333 -1.13 23.37 0.79
N ILE A 334 0.04 22.73 0.79
CA ILE A 334 0.99 22.81 1.91
C ILE A 334 1.46 24.24 2.11
N LYS A 335 1.52 24.69 3.38
CA LYS A 335 2.01 26.01 3.75
C LYS A 335 3.47 25.97 4.15
N ALA A 336 3.87 24.98 4.92
CA ALA A 336 5.25 24.81 5.33
C ALA A 336 5.55 23.35 5.69
N TYR A 337 6.84 23.02 5.72
CA TYR A 337 7.38 21.82 6.34
C TYR A 337 8.45 22.26 7.37
N ARG A 338 8.30 21.84 8.62
CA ARG A 338 9.16 22.29 9.70
C ARG A 338 9.88 21.12 10.37
N PHE A 339 11.14 21.40 10.76
CA PHE A 339 12.01 20.50 11.52
C PHE A 339 12.63 21.26 12.68
N ASP A 340 12.48 20.76 13.89
CA ASP A 340 13.22 21.27 15.05
C ASP A 340 14.52 20.46 15.16
N LEU A 341 15.64 21.05 14.77
CA LEU A 341 16.93 20.40 14.57
C LEU A 341 18.01 21.01 15.45
N PRO A 342 19.02 20.24 15.91
CA PRO A 342 20.23 20.83 16.46
C PRO A 342 20.91 21.76 15.47
N ASP A 343 21.61 22.79 15.95
CA ASP A 343 22.41 23.66 15.10
C ASP A 343 23.49 22.88 14.33
N GLY A 344 23.75 23.27 13.10
CA GLY A 344 24.70 22.60 12.22
C GLY A 344 24.40 22.80 10.73
N ASP A 345 25.20 22.17 9.88
CA ASP A 345 25.02 22.22 8.43
C ASP A 345 24.18 21.07 7.93
N TYR A 346 23.21 21.37 7.07
CA TYR A 346 22.26 20.40 6.54
C TYR A 346 22.11 20.54 5.02
N GLU A 347 21.84 19.41 4.36
CA GLU A 347 21.31 19.40 3.00
C GLU A 347 19.83 19.03 3.04
N VAL A 348 19.01 19.87 2.41
CA VAL A 348 17.58 19.64 2.21
C VAL A 348 17.35 19.27 0.76
N GLU A 349 16.65 18.19 0.49
CA GLU A 349 16.20 17.77 -0.84
C GLU A 349 14.68 17.72 -0.89
N LEU A 350 14.09 18.46 -1.83
CA LEU A 350 12.65 18.43 -2.11
C LEU A 350 12.41 17.67 -3.40
N LEU A 351 11.44 16.76 -3.38
CA LEU A 351 10.99 16.00 -4.54
C LEU A 351 9.62 16.47 -4.99
N PHE A 352 9.50 16.70 -6.29
CA PHE A 352 8.26 17.15 -6.92
C PHE A 352 7.92 16.30 -8.13
N ALA A 353 6.62 16.01 -8.28
CA ALA A 353 6.01 15.53 -9.52
C ALA A 353 4.63 16.18 -9.65
N ASP A 354 4.37 16.93 -10.73
CA ASP A 354 3.03 17.48 -10.93
C ASP A 354 2.11 16.42 -11.51
N LEU A 355 1.30 15.80 -10.63
CA LEU A 355 0.40 14.70 -10.93
C LEU A 355 -0.93 15.15 -11.56
N ASN A 356 -1.14 16.46 -11.76
CA ASN A 356 -2.34 17.02 -12.37
C ASN A 356 -2.19 17.27 -13.87
N ALA A 357 -0.97 17.13 -14.40
CA ALA A 357 -0.73 17.26 -15.83
C ALA A 357 -1.31 16.05 -16.58
N ARG A 358 -1.81 16.26 -17.80
CA ARG A 358 -2.46 15.26 -18.65
C ARG A 358 -1.70 13.93 -18.64
N SER A 359 -2.31 12.87 -18.11
CA SER A 359 -1.87 11.52 -18.37
C SER A 359 -2.57 11.00 -19.64
N GLU A 360 -1.83 10.27 -20.46
CA GLU A 360 -2.42 9.46 -21.52
C GLU A 360 -3.49 8.53 -20.95
N ARG A 361 -4.50 8.21 -21.76
CA ARG A 361 -5.67 7.40 -21.39
C ARG A 361 -5.25 6.11 -20.69
N VAL A 362 -5.64 5.94 -19.42
CA VAL A 362 -5.46 4.68 -18.71
C VAL A 362 -6.51 3.69 -19.19
N THR A 363 -6.08 2.63 -19.89
CA THR A 363 -6.96 1.65 -20.54
C THR A 363 -7.66 0.70 -19.55
N TYR A 364 -7.23 0.67 -18.27
CA TYR A 364 -7.69 -0.29 -17.25
C TYR A 364 -8.15 0.32 -15.93
N ASP A 365 -8.49 1.61 -15.89
CA ASP A 365 -9.13 2.18 -14.72
C ASP A 365 -10.65 1.93 -14.78
N LEU A 366 -11.09 0.83 -14.21
CA LEU A 366 -12.50 0.38 -14.19
C LEU A 366 -13.46 1.32 -13.43
N GLY A 367 -13.00 2.42 -12.90
CA GLY A 367 -13.80 3.36 -12.12
C GLY A 367 -13.59 4.84 -12.45
N ALA A 368 -12.66 5.20 -13.32
CA ALA A 368 -12.39 6.59 -13.67
C ALA A 368 -12.87 6.91 -15.08
N VAL A 369 -14.02 7.55 -15.21
CA VAL A 369 -14.36 8.31 -16.42
C VAL A 369 -13.44 9.53 -16.43
N ALA A 370 -12.32 9.45 -17.13
CA ALA A 370 -11.47 10.60 -17.39
C ALA A 370 -12.19 11.50 -18.40
N THR A 371 -12.88 12.51 -17.93
CA THR A 371 -13.24 13.66 -18.76
C THR A 371 -11.96 14.43 -19.07
N LEU A 372 -11.43 14.27 -20.28
CA LEU A 372 -10.37 15.09 -20.84
C LEU A 372 -10.97 16.42 -21.24
N ASP A 373 -10.94 17.40 -20.36
CA ASP A 373 -11.13 18.79 -20.77
C ASP A 373 -9.87 19.30 -21.46
N ASN A 374 -10.03 19.76 -22.68
CA ASN A 374 -9.01 20.26 -23.60
C ASN A 374 -8.52 21.68 -23.26
N ALA A 375 -8.74 22.17 -22.05
CA ALA A 375 -8.38 23.53 -21.67
C ALA A 375 -7.09 23.55 -20.85
N ASP A 376 -6.13 24.29 -21.39
CA ASP A 376 -4.96 24.90 -20.77
C ASP A 376 -4.12 24.07 -19.77
N PHE A 377 -2.83 24.01 -20.07
CA PHE A 377 -1.78 23.57 -19.14
C PHE A 377 -1.98 24.25 -17.76
N ARG A 378 -2.50 23.51 -16.80
CA ARG A 378 -2.76 23.99 -15.44
C ARG A 378 -1.71 23.45 -14.46
N GLY A 379 -0.42 23.72 -14.74
CA GLY A 379 0.62 23.47 -13.78
C GLY A 379 0.53 24.43 -12.59
N SER A 380 0.95 24.00 -11.42
CA SER A 380 1.13 24.88 -10.27
C SER A 380 2.41 25.71 -10.41
N VAL A 381 2.35 26.96 -9.95
CA VAL A 381 3.50 27.88 -9.83
C VAL A 381 3.52 28.38 -8.39
N PHE A 382 4.64 28.27 -7.70
CA PHE A 382 4.78 28.69 -6.31
C PHE A 382 6.21 29.10 -5.97
N ASN A 383 6.34 29.85 -4.90
CA ASN A 383 7.62 30.21 -4.30
C ASN A 383 7.95 29.23 -3.19
N VAL A 384 9.25 28.97 -2.99
CA VAL A 384 9.76 28.24 -1.83
C VAL A 384 10.82 29.09 -1.15
N SER A 385 10.70 29.28 0.15
CA SER A 385 11.71 29.89 0.99
C SER A 385 12.16 28.96 2.10
N VAL A 386 13.38 29.15 2.59
CA VAL A 386 13.93 28.37 3.70
C VAL A 386 14.41 29.33 4.77
N ASN A 387 13.87 29.19 6.00
CA ASN A 387 14.10 30.13 7.11
C ASN A 387 13.93 31.60 6.68
N GLY A 388 12.84 31.89 5.94
CA GLY A 388 12.50 33.21 5.41
C GLY A 388 13.38 33.71 4.26
N ARG A 389 14.36 32.94 3.79
CA ARG A 389 15.21 33.31 2.63
C ARG A 389 14.64 32.70 1.35
N PRO A 390 14.37 33.49 0.30
CA PRO A 390 13.91 32.94 -0.98
C PRO A 390 14.89 31.91 -1.55
N TRP A 391 14.37 30.76 -2.00
CA TRP A 391 15.15 29.71 -2.65
C TRP A 391 14.69 29.43 -4.07
N LEU A 392 13.40 29.15 -4.26
CA LEU A 392 12.81 28.96 -5.58
C LEU A 392 11.74 30.03 -5.81
N SER A 393 11.87 30.81 -6.85
CA SER A 393 10.93 31.88 -7.23
C SER A 393 10.17 31.48 -8.49
N HIS A 394 8.85 31.61 -8.49
CA HIS A 394 7.97 31.25 -9.62
C HIS A 394 8.24 29.82 -10.14
N PHE A 395 8.56 28.91 -9.24
CA PHE A 395 8.91 27.54 -9.57
C PHE A 395 7.67 26.75 -10.03
N SER A 396 7.80 26.06 -11.15
CA SER A 396 6.79 25.14 -11.67
C SER A 396 7.46 23.84 -12.13
N PRO A 397 7.29 22.74 -11.39
CA PRO A 397 7.81 21.43 -11.82
C PRO A 397 7.38 21.05 -13.23
N ALA A 398 6.12 21.29 -13.57
CA ALA A 398 5.58 20.95 -14.88
C ALA A 398 6.12 21.80 -16.03
N ILE A 399 6.54 23.06 -15.80
CA ILE A 399 7.21 23.89 -16.81
C ILE A 399 8.66 23.43 -17.01
N GLU A 400 9.35 23.05 -15.91
CA GLU A 400 10.76 22.67 -16.01
C GLU A 400 10.95 21.29 -16.66
N VAL A 401 10.12 20.30 -16.30
CA VAL A 401 10.33 18.90 -16.72
C VAL A 401 9.11 18.24 -17.35
N GLY A 402 7.96 18.89 -17.38
CA GLY A 402 6.71 18.32 -17.84
C GLY A 402 5.90 17.66 -16.72
N GLY A 403 4.65 17.29 -17.03
CA GLY A 403 3.78 16.61 -16.08
C GLY A 403 4.18 15.16 -15.83
N ASN A 404 3.86 14.65 -14.65
CA ASN A 404 4.20 13.29 -14.22
C ASN A 404 5.71 12.95 -14.42
N ARG A 405 6.56 13.91 -14.18
CA ARG A 405 8.02 13.74 -14.18
C ARG A 405 8.61 14.17 -12.85
N CYS A 406 9.60 13.43 -12.39
CA CYS A 406 10.33 13.74 -11.16
C CYS A 406 11.30 14.87 -11.37
N ILE A 407 11.30 15.84 -10.46
CA ILE A 407 12.38 16.82 -10.31
C ILE A 407 12.74 16.94 -8.84
N SER A 408 14.04 17.00 -8.54
CA SER A 408 14.55 17.28 -7.20
C SER A 408 15.23 18.66 -7.15
N LYS A 409 15.12 19.32 -6.01
CA LYS A 409 15.82 20.56 -5.70
C LYS A 409 16.58 20.39 -4.39
N LYS A 410 17.86 20.75 -4.38
CA LYS A 410 18.76 20.60 -3.23
C LYS A 410 19.29 21.94 -2.75
N LEU A 411 19.39 22.09 -1.45
CA LEU A 411 19.94 23.28 -0.79
C LEU A 411 20.78 22.86 0.41
N ARG A 412 21.98 23.43 0.51
CA ARG A 412 22.78 23.36 1.73
C ARG A 412 22.54 24.61 2.56
N ILE A 413 22.29 24.42 3.84
CA ILE A 413 21.95 25.49 4.76
C ILE A 413 22.51 25.25 6.14
N ALA A 414 23.06 26.30 6.75
CA ALA A 414 23.39 26.31 8.16
C ALA A 414 22.12 26.58 8.97
N VAL A 415 21.79 25.68 9.87
CA VAL A 415 20.72 25.83 10.87
C VAL A 415 21.31 26.45 12.11
N THR A 416 20.74 27.59 12.50
CA THR A 416 21.08 28.30 13.75
C THR A 416 19.77 28.64 14.45
N GLY A 417 19.70 28.41 15.77
CA GLY A 417 18.47 28.66 16.54
C GLY A 417 17.51 27.47 16.55
N GLY A 418 18.00 26.26 16.26
CA GLY A 418 17.28 25.02 16.57
C GLY A 418 16.14 24.65 15.65
N ASN A 419 15.96 25.30 14.48
CA ASN A 419 14.90 24.94 13.56
C ASN A 419 15.21 25.22 12.09
N LEU A 420 14.56 24.44 11.22
CA LEU A 420 14.51 24.66 9.78
C LEU A 420 13.07 24.62 9.31
N THR A 421 12.65 25.68 8.62
CA THR A 421 11.31 25.77 8.03
C THR A 421 11.44 25.99 6.54
N VAL A 422 10.73 25.14 5.77
CA VAL A 422 10.57 25.28 4.31
C VAL A 422 9.15 25.78 4.07
N ASP A 423 9.01 27.02 3.62
CA ASP A 423 7.72 27.67 3.38
C ASP A 423 7.35 27.63 1.91
N PHE A 424 6.07 27.49 1.63
CA PHE A 424 5.48 27.38 0.31
C PHE A 424 4.41 28.46 0.12
N GLU A 425 4.55 29.28 -0.92
CA GLU A 425 3.62 30.36 -1.26
C GLU A 425 3.10 30.19 -2.69
N ALA A 426 1.79 30.05 -2.84
CA ALA A 426 1.18 29.87 -4.16
C ALA A 426 1.20 31.17 -4.98
N VAL A 427 1.66 31.09 -6.23
CA VAL A 427 1.55 32.16 -7.23
C VAL A 427 0.40 31.84 -8.19
N LYS A 428 0.31 30.58 -8.66
CA LYS A 428 -0.79 30.07 -9.50
C LYS A 428 -1.09 28.63 -9.12
N GLY A 429 -2.35 28.29 -8.96
CA GLY A 429 -2.76 26.95 -8.55
C GLY A 429 -2.48 26.69 -7.05
N MET A 430 -2.09 25.48 -6.72
CA MET A 430 -1.80 25.07 -5.33
C MET A 430 -0.34 24.71 -5.18
N THR A 431 0.22 25.01 -4.00
CA THR A 431 1.52 24.45 -3.59
C THR A 431 1.41 22.93 -3.44
N PHE A 432 2.50 22.21 -3.61
CA PHE A 432 2.56 20.80 -3.29
C PHE A 432 3.98 20.32 -3.03
N LEU A 433 4.08 19.14 -2.38
CA LEU A 433 5.33 18.45 -2.14
C LEU A 433 5.07 16.94 -2.17
N ASN A 434 5.95 16.16 -2.82
CA ASN A 434 5.86 14.68 -2.88
C ASN A 434 6.79 13.99 -1.89
N GLY A 435 7.97 14.55 -1.67
CA GLY A 435 8.93 14.00 -0.72
C GLY A 435 9.88 15.07 -0.22
N ILE A 436 10.36 14.90 1.00
CA ILE A 436 11.38 15.76 1.60
C ILE A 436 12.41 14.91 2.31
N LYS A 437 13.66 15.22 2.10
CA LYS A 437 14.78 14.57 2.77
C LYS A 437 15.70 15.64 3.36
N ILE A 438 16.15 15.37 4.58
CA ILE A 438 17.14 16.22 5.26
C ILE A 438 18.22 15.33 5.86
N PHE A 439 19.46 15.72 5.70
CA PHE A 439 20.57 15.07 6.37
C PHE A 439 21.64 16.09 6.81
N ARG A 440 22.28 15.77 7.93
CA ARG A 440 23.35 16.59 8.47
C ARG A 440 24.63 16.36 7.67
N ILE A 441 25.28 17.45 7.28
CA ILE A 441 26.60 17.45 6.61
C ILE A 441 27.66 17.52 7.71
N HIS A 442 28.71 16.73 7.59
CA HIS A 442 29.86 16.72 8.53
C HIS A 442 31.00 17.56 7.99
#